data_2a5e1122c0aa5f27e901fd8ea26b2eb9
#
_entry.id   2a5e1122c0aa5f27e901fd8ea26b2eb9
#
_cell.length_a   1.000
_cell.length_b   1.000
_cell.length_c   1.000
_cell.angle_alpha   90.00
_cell.angle_beta   90.00
_cell.angle_gamma   90.00
#
_symmetry.space_group_name_H-M   'P 1'
#
loop_
_entity.id
_entity.type
_entity.pdbx_description
1 polymer ?
#
loop_
_entity_poly.entity_id
_entity_poly.type
_entity_poly.pdbx_seq_one_letter_code
_entity_poly.pdbx_strand_id
1 'polypeptide(L)'
;MTKKGVSIILPVWNEVDAIPALLDQLAQIHAFDYEVLFVDGGSTDGSKTLLKRHSEVLFIEAQKGRAHQLNAGARRAKFEWLYFLHVDSTLPQDFDLQLRTAMNDPQQAACFRMQFDNKHPLLRLSAYFTKFNFLSCRGGDQSLLIHRHFFENLGGFDPKFSVCEDLDLIKKIYRHGRLKVLSGPLITATRRFEKNGVLYLLLHFGIIHFLHAMGTHPNRLKRYYDYFVV
;
A
#
# COMPACT_ATOMS: atom_id res chain seq x y z
N MET A 1 -19.93 12.37 -11.79
CA MET A 1 -18.97 11.81 -12.77
C MET A 1 -17.56 11.91 -12.15
N THR A 2 -16.85 10.82 -12.06
CA THR A 2 -15.43 10.81 -11.63
C THR A 2 -14.56 11.43 -12.74
N LYS A 3 -13.54 12.20 -12.34
CA LYS A 3 -12.60 12.83 -13.30
C LYS A 3 -11.52 11.81 -13.68
N LYS A 4 -10.98 11.93 -14.90
CA LYS A 4 -9.79 11.16 -15.30
C LYS A 4 -8.59 11.60 -14.45
N GLY A 5 -7.81 10.64 -13.95
CA GLY A 5 -6.65 10.90 -13.11
C GLY A 5 -6.51 9.89 -11.98
N VAL A 6 -5.59 10.16 -11.04
CA VAL A 6 -5.24 9.27 -9.95
C VAL A 6 -5.40 9.94 -8.59
N SER A 7 -6.13 9.33 -7.69
CA SER A 7 -6.14 9.70 -6.27
C SER A 7 -5.13 8.84 -5.51
N ILE A 8 -4.03 9.44 -5.05
CA ILE A 8 -2.97 8.79 -4.28
C ILE A 8 -3.37 8.83 -2.82
N ILE A 9 -3.57 7.66 -2.21
CA ILE A 9 -4.11 7.49 -0.86
C ILE A 9 -3.04 6.90 0.04
N LEU A 10 -2.70 7.64 1.09
CA LEU A 10 -1.59 7.38 2.00
C LEU A 10 -2.11 7.24 3.44
N PRO A 11 -2.14 6.03 4.00
CA PRO A 11 -2.47 5.85 5.42
C PRO A 11 -1.29 6.33 6.27
N VAL A 12 -1.55 7.17 7.27
CA VAL A 12 -0.54 7.76 8.16
C VAL A 12 -0.80 7.34 9.59
N TRP A 13 0.25 6.94 10.29
CA TRP A 13 0.27 6.80 11.74
C TRP A 13 1.69 6.92 12.27
N ASN A 14 2.03 8.11 12.80
CA ASN A 14 3.37 8.45 13.31
C ASN A 14 4.47 8.28 12.24
N GLU A 15 4.38 9.08 11.17
CA GLU A 15 5.28 9.05 10.01
C GLU A 15 5.85 10.43 9.67
N VAL A 16 6.01 11.32 10.67
CA VAL A 16 6.42 12.72 10.46
C VAL A 16 7.71 12.86 9.66
N ASP A 17 8.67 11.94 9.87
CA ASP A 17 9.98 11.99 9.21
C ASP A 17 9.93 11.56 7.72
N ALA A 18 8.97 10.70 7.36
CA ALA A 18 8.87 10.15 6.00
C ALA A 18 8.05 11.04 5.05
N ILE A 19 7.12 11.84 5.58
CA ILE A 19 6.20 12.68 4.80
C ILE A 19 6.93 13.63 3.85
N PRO A 20 7.94 14.45 4.27
CA PRO A 20 8.56 15.44 3.39
C PRO A 20 9.20 14.81 2.15
N ALA A 21 9.99 13.75 2.34
CA ALA A 21 10.67 13.07 1.24
C ALA A 21 9.69 12.46 0.23
N LEU A 22 8.53 11.98 0.68
CA LEU A 22 7.50 11.47 -0.22
C LEU A 22 6.79 12.61 -0.96
N LEU A 23 6.50 13.73 -0.33
CA LEU A 23 5.91 14.91 -0.99
C LEU A 23 6.80 15.42 -2.12
N ASP A 24 8.12 15.51 -1.90
CA ASP A 24 9.08 15.90 -2.93
C ASP A 24 9.06 14.96 -4.14
N GLN A 25 8.90 13.66 -3.92
CA GLN A 25 8.78 12.67 -5.00
C GLN A 25 7.45 12.79 -5.75
N LEU A 26 6.34 12.98 -5.03
CA LEU A 26 5.02 13.12 -5.63
C LEU A 26 4.89 14.40 -6.47
N ALA A 27 5.60 15.47 -6.10
CA ALA A 27 5.66 16.71 -6.88
C ALA A 27 6.30 16.54 -8.28
N GLN A 28 7.00 15.43 -8.53
CA GLN A 28 7.58 15.11 -9.85
C GLN A 28 6.62 14.37 -10.80
N ILE A 29 5.38 14.15 -10.40
CA ILE A 29 4.37 13.50 -11.24
C ILE A 29 3.86 14.48 -12.29
N HIS A 30 4.00 14.12 -13.58
CA HIS A 30 3.59 14.96 -14.71
C HIS A 30 2.78 14.19 -15.76
N ALA A 31 2.70 12.85 -15.70
CA ALA A 31 2.08 12.03 -16.73
C ALA A 31 0.54 12.00 -16.68
N PHE A 32 -0.06 12.43 -15.56
CA PHE A 32 -1.53 12.44 -15.36
C PHE A 32 -1.94 13.45 -14.30
N ASP A 33 -3.23 13.82 -14.29
CA ASP A 33 -3.82 14.60 -13.21
C ASP A 33 -3.91 13.76 -11.93
N TYR A 34 -3.53 14.33 -10.79
CA TYR A 34 -3.58 13.61 -9.52
C TYR A 34 -4.04 14.51 -8.36
N GLU A 35 -4.36 13.86 -7.27
CA GLU A 35 -4.47 14.45 -5.94
C GLU A 35 -3.81 13.53 -4.92
N VAL A 36 -3.40 14.09 -3.80
CA VAL A 36 -2.78 13.36 -2.69
C VAL A 36 -3.68 13.44 -1.47
N LEU A 37 -4.04 12.29 -0.91
CA LEU A 37 -4.88 12.15 0.27
C LEU A 37 -4.08 11.47 1.39
N PHE A 38 -3.71 12.23 2.40
CA PHE A 38 -3.15 11.67 3.64
C PHE A 38 -4.28 11.36 4.61
N VAL A 39 -4.37 10.10 5.02
CA VAL A 39 -5.44 9.62 5.92
C VAL A 39 -4.83 9.23 7.26
N ASP A 40 -4.98 10.13 8.24
CA ASP A 40 -4.38 9.97 9.57
C ASP A 40 -5.23 9.06 10.47
N GLY A 41 -4.58 8.08 11.08
CA GLY A 41 -5.16 7.14 12.06
C GLY A 41 -5.01 7.57 13.51
N GLY A 42 -4.79 8.86 13.78
CA GLY A 42 -4.60 9.38 15.14
C GLY A 42 -3.13 9.52 15.54
N SER A 43 -2.29 10.09 14.67
CA SER A 43 -0.88 10.34 14.93
C SER A 43 -0.65 11.32 16.09
N THR A 44 0.44 11.11 16.83
CA THR A 44 0.85 11.90 18.01
C THR A 44 2.26 12.48 17.89
N ASP A 45 2.98 12.20 16.79
CA ASP A 45 4.38 12.57 16.54
C ASP A 45 4.58 13.92 15.82
N GLY A 46 3.49 14.63 15.49
CA GLY A 46 3.53 15.86 14.70
C GLY A 46 3.14 15.67 13.23
N SER A 47 2.94 14.45 12.73
CA SER A 47 2.48 14.16 11.36
C SER A 47 1.23 14.98 10.98
N LYS A 48 0.23 15.01 11.87
CA LYS A 48 -1.01 15.78 11.70
C LYS A 48 -0.75 17.27 11.53
N THR A 49 0.13 17.85 12.36
CA THR A 49 0.48 19.28 12.33
C THR A 49 1.23 19.62 11.04
N LEU A 50 2.14 18.75 10.63
CA LEU A 50 2.88 18.89 9.38
C LEU A 50 1.92 18.89 8.18
N LEU A 51 1.09 17.89 8.05
CA LEU A 51 0.15 17.73 6.92
C LEU A 51 -0.87 18.86 6.81
N LYS A 52 -1.34 19.43 7.92
CA LYS A 52 -2.26 20.58 7.90
C LYS A 52 -1.63 21.88 7.37
N ARG A 53 -0.30 21.96 7.28
CA ARG A 53 0.40 23.11 6.68
C ARG A 53 0.54 23.00 5.16
N HIS A 54 0.33 21.83 4.60
CA HIS A 54 0.43 21.54 3.17
C HIS A 54 -0.96 21.67 2.51
N SER A 55 -1.25 22.84 1.93
CA SER A 55 -2.55 23.13 1.28
C SER A 55 -2.75 22.32 -0.02
N GLU A 56 -1.70 21.80 -0.61
CA GLU A 56 -1.69 21.00 -1.84
C GLU A 56 -2.16 19.56 -1.64
N VAL A 57 -2.27 19.10 -0.38
CA VAL A 57 -2.75 17.75 -0.07
C VAL A 57 -4.09 17.77 0.67
N LEU A 58 -4.88 16.75 0.51
CA LEU A 58 -6.11 16.55 1.28
C LEU A 58 -5.79 15.76 2.55
N PHE A 59 -5.92 16.41 3.70
CA PHE A 59 -5.79 15.77 5.00
C PHE A 59 -7.13 15.24 5.50
N ILE A 60 -7.18 13.96 5.89
CA ILE A 60 -8.38 13.26 6.36
C ILE A 60 -8.06 12.59 7.69
N GLU A 61 -8.90 12.80 8.71
CA GLU A 61 -8.85 12.02 9.94
C GLU A 61 -9.78 10.80 9.82
N ALA A 62 -9.29 9.63 10.21
CA ALA A 62 -10.05 8.38 10.17
C ALA A 62 -9.81 7.53 11.42
N GLN A 63 -10.64 6.52 11.60
CA GLN A 63 -10.42 5.51 12.63
C GLN A 63 -9.07 4.81 12.38
N LYS A 64 -8.31 4.58 13.46
CA LYS A 64 -7.06 3.84 13.41
C LYS A 64 -7.25 2.45 12.81
N GLY A 65 -6.36 2.10 11.87
CA GLY A 65 -6.34 0.82 11.18
C GLY A 65 -6.28 1.02 9.66
N ARG A 66 -5.36 0.32 9.00
CA ARG A 66 -5.05 0.53 7.57
C ARG A 66 -6.30 0.39 6.69
N ALA A 67 -7.10 -0.66 6.87
CA ALA A 67 -8.34 -0.85 6.12
C ALA A 67 -9.31 0.33 6.28
N HIS A 68 -9.48 0.85 7.51
CA HIS A 68 -10.33 2.01 7.76
C HIS A 68 -9.81 3.28 7.07
N GLN A 69 -8.49 3.54 7.19
CA GLN A 69 -7.84 4.71 6.59
C GLN A 69 -7.90 4.65 5.06
N LEU A 70 -7.51 3.53 4.45
CA LEU A 70 -7.52 3.34 3.00
C LEU A 70 -8.93 3.47 2.41
N ASN A 71 -9.94 2.87 3.05
CA ASN A 71 -11.34 3.02 2.65
C ASN A 71 -11.86 4.47 2.83
N ALA A 72 -11.45 5.16 3.89
CA ALA A 72 -11.82 6.57 4.10
C ALA A 72 -11.25 7.46 2.99
N GLY A 73 -9.99 7.25 2.61
CA GLY A 73 -9.35 7.91 1.47
C GLY A 73 -10.08 7.61 0.16
N ALA A 74 -10.38 6.34 -0.12
CA ALA A 74 -11.08 5.91 -1.33
C ALA A 74 -12.46 6.58 -1.48
N ARG A 75 -13.21 6.74 -0.39
CA ARG A 75 -14.51 7.44 -0.39
C ARG A 75 -14.39 8.94 -0.69
N ARG A 76 -13.28 9.58 -0.30
CA ARG A 76 -13.04 11.02 -0.50
C ARG A 76 -12.33 11.34 -1.81
N ALA A 77 -11.74 10.34 -2.42
CA ALA A 77 -11.02 10.46 -3.69
C ALA A 77 -11.93 11.00 -4.80
N LYS A 78 -11.42 11.88 -5.68
CA LYS A 78 -12.19 12.50 -6.79
C LYS A 78 -11.94 11.87 -8.15
N PHE A 79 -10.79 11.18 -8.31
CA PHE A 79 -10.40 10.56 -9.57
C PHE A 79 -10.88 9.12 -9.72
N GLU A 80 -10.89 8.62 -10.95
CA GLU A 80 -11.37 7.28 -11.30
C GLU A 80 -10.38 6.17 -10.96
N TRP A 81 -9.09 6.48 -10.84
CA TRP A 81 -8.07 5.55 -10.40
C TRP A 81 -7.65 5.84 -8.98
N LEU A 82 -7.60 4.80 -8.16
CA LEU A 82 -7.13 4.84 -6.79
C LEU A 82 -5.73 4.22 -6.73
N TYR A 83 -4.80 4.92 -6.12
CA TYR A 83 -3.46 4.39 -5.89
C TYR A 83 -3.15 4.41 -4.40
N PHE A 84 -3.08 3.23 -3.81
CA PHE A 84 -2.75 3.04 -2.40
C PHE A 84 -1.25 2.87 -2.24
N LEU A 85 -0.64 3.71 -1.43
CA LEU A 85 0.81 3.79 -1.25
C LEU A 85 1.16 3.98 0.23
N HIS A 86 2.31 3.45 0.67
CA HIS A 86 2.85 3.69 2.00
C HIS A 86 3.69 4.97 2.03
N VAL A 87 3.68 5.66 3.18
CA VAL A 87 4.39 6.94 3.34
C VAL A 87 5.91 6.77 3.31
N ASP A 88 6.42 5.63 3.78
CA ASP A 88 7.85 5.29 3.82
C ASP A 88 8.39 4.66 2.53
N SER A 89 7.65 4.79 1.42
CA SER A 89 8.04 4.27 0.12
C SER A 89 8.89 5.25 -0.66
N THR A 90 9.90 4.74 -1.40
CA THR A 90 10.61 5.50 -2.43
C THR A 90 10.13 5.05 -3.82
N LEU A 91 9.69 6.01 -4.62
CA LEU A 91 9.13 5.77 -5.95
C LEU A 91 10.22 5.53 -7.00
N PRO A 92 10.00 4.67 -8.02
CA PRO A 92 10.92 4.58 -9.17
C PRO A 92 10.86 5.85 -10.03
N GLN A 93 11.95 6.16 -10.75
CA GLN A 93 12.05 7.39 -11.56
C GLN A 93 10.96 7.55 -12.62
N ASP A 94 10.49 6.44 -13.20
CA ASP A 94 9.44 6.40 -14.23
C ASP A 94 8.07 6.01 -13.65
N PHE A 95 7.86 6.27 -12.38
CA PHE A 95 6.66 5.93 -11.62
C PHE A 95 5.36 6.33 -12.33
N ASP A 96 5.25 7.59 -12.71
CA ASP A 96 4.04 8.14 -13.32
C ASP A 96 3.78 7.57 -14.72
N LEU A 97 4.82 7.37 -15.52
CA LEU A 97 4.70 6.75 -16.84
C LEU A 97 4.24 5.28 -16.73
N GLN A 98 4.78 4.53 -15.76
CA GLN A 98 4.36 3.14 -15.53
C GLN A 98 2.91 3.05 -15.07
N LEU A 99 2.46 3.93 -14.13
CA LEU A 99 1.06 4.00 -13.73
C LEU A 99 0.15 4.36 -14.91
N ARG A 100 0.51 5.39 -15.71
CA ARG A 100 -0.24 5.79 -16.88
C ARG A 100 -0.45 4.62 -17.86
N THR A 101 0.60 3.82 -18.10
CA THR A 101 0.48 2.64 -18.97
C THR A 101 -0.36 1.51 -18.38
N ALA A 102 -0.56 1.50 -17.06
CA ALA A 102 -1.40 0.51 -16.38
C ALA A 102 -2.89 0.90 -16.35
N MET A 103 -3.22 2.18 -16.55
CA MET A 103 -4.59 2.72 -16.49
C MET A 103 -5.40 2.49 -17.78
N ASN A 104 -5.16 1.39 -18.49
CA ASN A 104 -5.83 1.12 -19.78
C ASN A 104 -7.03 0.17 -19.67
N ASP A 105 -7.15 -0.57 -18.57
CA ASP A 105 -8.20 -1.58 -18.37
C ASP A 105 -8.81 -1.44 -16.97
N PRO A 106 -10.10 -1.01 -16.86
CA PRO A 106 -10.76 -0.84 -15.56
C PRO A 106 -10.92 -2.13 -14.73
N GLN A 107 -10.76 -3.32 -15.32
CA GLN A 107 -10.78 -4.59 -14.60
C GLN A 107 -9.37 -5.11 -14.26
N GLN A 108 -8.36 -4.31 -14.53
CA GLN A 108 -6.98 -4.61 -14.18
C GLN A 108 -6.52 -3.73 -13.03
N ALA A 109 -5.99 -4.35 -11.98
CA ALA A 109 -5.20 -3.67 -10.97
C ALA A 109 -3.70 -3.77 -11.32
N ALA A 110 -2.88 -2.92 -10.71
CA ALA A 110 -1.43 -3.02 -10.86
C ALA A 110 -0.73 -2.75 -9.51
N CYS A 111 0.43 -3.36 -9.33
CA CYS A 111 1.34 -3.06 -8.22
C CYS A 111 2.77 -3.02 -8.72
N PHE A 112 3.64 -2.31 -8.02
CA PHE A 112 5.07 -2.38 -8.29
C PHE A 112 5.68 -3.66 -7.70
N ARG A 113 6.74 -4.17 -8.34
CA ARG A 113 7.65 -5.07 -7.64
C ARG A 113 8.32 -4.30 -6.50
N MET A 114 8.70 -5.00 -5.45
CA MET A 114 9.31 -4.40 -4.26
C MET A 114 10.83 -4.54 -4.29
N GLN A 115 11.50 -3.60 -3.64
CA GLN A 115 12.89 -3.67 -3.24
C GLN A 115 13.01 -3.13 -1.82
N PHE A 116 13.93 -3.67 -1.03
CA PHE A 116 14.26 -3.12 0.28
C PHE A 116 15.42 -2.14 0.18
N ASP A 117 15.45 -1.14 1.04
CA ASP A 117 16.58 -0.20 1.21
C ASP A 117 17.82 -0.86 1.83
N ASN A 118 17.76 -2.15 2.13
CA ASN A 118 18.79 -2.95 2.78
C ASN A 118 19.35 -4.04 1.83
N LYS A 119 20.66 -4.27 1.90
CA LYS A 119 21.39 -5.23 1.04
C LYS A 119 21.40 -6.66 1.56
N HIS A 120 20.68 -6.97 2.65
CA HIS A 120 20.69 -8.32 3.25
C HIS A 120 20.23 -9.39 2.22
N PRO A 121 20.95 -10.51 2.05
CA PRO A 121 20.67 -11.49 0.99
C PRO A 121 19.25 -12.06 1.00
N LEU A 122 18.70 -12.36 2.19
CA LEU A 122 17.33 -12.88 2.33
C LEU A 122 16.27 -11.85 1.93
N LEU A 123 16.48 -10.55 2.24
CA LEU A 123 15.60 -9.49 1.81
C LEU A 123 15.64 -9.31 0.29
N ARG A 124 16.83 -9.36 -0.31
CA ARG A 124 16.99 -9.35 -1.78
C ARG A 124 16.28 -10.52 -2.44
N LEU A 125 16.40 -11.71 -1.87
CA LEU A 125 15.71 -12.91 -2.37
C LEU A 125 14.19 -12.77 -2.27
N SER A 126 13.68 -12.32 -1.11
CA SER A 126 12.25 -12.03 -0.91
C SER A 126 11.74 -10.99 -1.92
N ALA A 127 12.45 -9.87 -2.08
CA ALA A 127 12.13 -8.84 -3.06
C ALA A 127 12.14 -9.38 -4.50
N TYR A 128 13.08 -10.25 -4.86
CA TYR A 128 13.14 -10.85 -6.19
C TYR A 128 11.88 -11.64 -6.54
N PHE A 129 11.26 -12.33 -5.57
CA PHE A 129 10.03 -13.08 -5.80
C PHE A 129 8.84 -12.15 -6.12
N THR A 130 8.87 -10.89 -5.70
CA THR A 130 7.76 -9.96 -5.96
C THR A 130 7.55 -9.62 -7.44
N LYS A 131 8.52 -9.93 -8.31
CA LYS A 131 8.37 -9.80 -9.77
C LYS A 131 7.41 -10.83 -10.38
N PHE A 132 7.22 -11.96 -9.72
CA PHE A 132 6.33 -13.02 -10.22
C PHE A 132 4.88 -12.71 -9.84
N ASN A 133 3.97 -12.94 -10.78
CA ASN A 133 2.57 -12.61 -10.60
C ASN A 133 1.78 -13.77 -9.96
N PHE A 134 2.14 -14.13 -8.73
CA PHE A 134 1.44 -15.11 -7.90
C PHE A 134 0.96 -14.48 -6.60
N LEU A 135 -0.17 -14.93 -6.08
CA LEU A 135 -0.72 -14.42 -4.81
C LEU A 135 0.27 -14.52 -3.65
N SER A 136 1.04 -15.62 -3.57
CA SER A 136 2.06 -15.83 -2.54
C SER A 136 3.23 -14.84 -2.60
N CYS A 137 3.41 -14.15 -3.73
CA CYS A 137 4.44 -13.13 -3.92
C CYS A 137 3.92 -11.71 -3.71
N ARG A 138 2.69 -11.56 -3.24
CA ARG A 138 2.04 -10.25 -2.98
C ARG A 138 2.11 -9.90 -1.50
N GLY A 139 2.22 -8.61 -1.22
CA GLY A 139 2.22 -8.05 0.13
C GLY A 139 1.86 -6.56 0.10
N GLY A 140 1.50 -6.02 1.26
CA GLY A 140 1.02 -4.64 1.39
C GLY A 140 2.00 -3.57 0.98
N ASP A 141 3.29 -3.85 1.09
CA ASP A 141 4.34 -2.87 0.79
C ASP A 141 4.59 -2.69 -0.72
N GLN A 142 3.84 -3.39 -1.60
CA GLN A 142 3.98 -3.30 -3.05
C GLN A 142 3.14 -2.20 -3.69
N SER A 143 2.36 -1.45 -2.93
CA SER A 143 1.33 -0.53 -3.43
C SER A 143 0.21 -1.20 -4.25
N LEU A 144 -0.83 -0.45 -4.60
CA LEU A 144 -1.93 -0.97 -5.41
C LEU A 144 -2.58 0.16 -6.22
N LEU A 145 -2.51 0.08 -7.55
CA LEU A 145 -3.33 0.86 -8.47
C LEU A 145 -4.57 0.04 -8.84
N ILE A 146 -5.74 0.62 -8.72
CA ILE A 146 -7.01 -0.04 -9.07
C ILE A 146 -8.04 0.98 -9.52
N HIS A 147 -8.85 0.64 -10.53
CA HIS A 147 -9.96 1.49 -10.93
C HIS A 147 -11.04 1.52 -9.83
N ARG A 148 -11.57 2.71 -9.52
CA ARG A 148 -12.55 2.93 -8.44
C ARG A 148 -13.72 1.96 -8.52
N HIS A 149 -14.38 1.84 -9.67
CA HIS A 149 -15.51 0.96 -9.84
C HIS A 149 -15.17 -0.52 -9.55
N PHE A 150 -13.98 -0.96 -9.97
CA PHE A 150 -13.52 -2.31 -9.66
C PHE A 150 -13.28 -2.49 -8.17
N PHE A 151 -12.64 -1.51 -7.51
CA PHE A 151 -12.43 -1.50 -6.06
C PHE A 151 -13.76 -1.57 -5.28
N GLU A 152 -14.75 -0.76 -5.68
CA GLU A 152 -16.09 -0.73 -5.06
C GLU A 152 -16.85 -2.04 -5.26
N ASN A 153 -16.79 -2.63 -6.45
CA ASN A 153 -17.39 -3.94 -6.75
C ASN A 153 -16.80 -5.09 -5.94
N LEU A 154 -15.50 -4.99 -5.59
CA LEU A 154 -14.84 -5.95 -4.70
C LEU A 154 -15.16 -5.73 -3.21
N GLY A 155 -15.87 -4.64 -2.87
CA GLY A 155 -16.21 -4.26 -1.51
C GLY A 155 -15.10 -3.53 -0.74
N GLY A 156 -14.04 -3.11 -1.44
CA GLY A 156 -12.89 -2.43 -0.85
C GLY A 156 -12.07 -3.31 0.11
N PHE A 157 -11.31 -2.66 0.99
CA PHE A 157 -10.58 -3.35 2.07
C PHE A 157 -11.57 -3.79 3.17
N ASP A 158 -11.52 -5.05 3.58
CA ASP A 158 -12.40 -5.55 4.67
C ASP A 158 -11.86 -5.08 6.04
N PRO A 159 -12.61 -4.24 6.79
CA PRO A 159 -12.17 -3.74 8.10
C PRO A 159 -12.02 -4.80 9.18
N LYS A 160 -12.53 -6.00 8.96
CA LYS A 160 -12.31 -7.14 9.87
C LYS A 160 -10.84 -7.56 9.91
N PHE A 161 -10.11 -7.33 8.82
CA PHE A 161 -8.68 -7.59 8.75
C PHE A 161 -7.91 -6.36 9.27
N SER A 162 -7.37 -6.45 10.48
CA SER A 162 -6.42 -5.48 11.02
C SER A 162 -4.98 -5.72 10.51
N VAL A 163 -4.75 -6.92 9.93
CA VAL A 163 -3.54 -7.35 9.23
C VAL A 163 -3.99 -8.20 8.04
N CYS A 164 -3.23 -8.19 6.94
CA CYS A 164 -3.56 -8.89 5.68
C CYS A 164 -4.81 -8.35 4.95
N GLU A 165 -5.26 -7.13 5.23
CA GLU A 165 -6.35 -6.46 4.53
C GLU A 165 -6.07 -6.34 3.03
N ASP A 166 -4.79 -6.14 2.69
CA ASP A 166 -4.25 -6.10 1.34
C ASP A 166 -4.29 -7.46 0.64
N LEU A 167 -3.87 -8.52 1.34
CA LEU A 167 -3.91 -9.89 0.80
C LEU A 167 -5.34 -10.35 0.52
N ASP A 168 -6.31 -9.99 1.37
CA ASP A 168 -7.72 -10.28 1.13
C ASP A 168 -8.23 -9.59 -0.14
N LEU A 169 -7.95 -8.30 -0.30
CA LEU A 169 -8.32 -7.56 -1.51
C LEU A 169 -7.61 -8.11 -2.76
N ILE A 170 -6.33 -8.38 -2.68
CA ILE A 170 -5.55 -8.95 -3.79
C ILE A 170 -6.11 -10.32 -4.19
N LYS A 171 -6.51 -11.17 -3.24
CA LYS A 171 -7.17 -12.44 -3.51
C LYS A 171 -8.49 -12.26 -4.27
N LYS A 172 -9.27 -11.24 -3.95
CA LYS A 172 -10.50 -10.87 -4.70
C LYS A 172 -10.15 -10.39 -6.11
N ILE A 173 -9.09 -9.56 -6.27
CA ILE A 173 -8.61 -9.11 -7.59
C ILE A 173 -8.25 -10.30 -8.48
N TYR A 174 -7.49 -11.29 -7.98
CA TYR A 174 -7.15 -12.49 -8.76
C TYR A 174 -8.35 -13.35 -9.16
N ARG A 175 -9.46 -13.29 -8.40
CA ARG A 175 -10.70 -14.05 -8.71
C ARG A 175 -11.59 -13.35 -9.72
N HIS A 176 -11.60 -12.02 -9.75
CA HIS A 176 -12.58 -11.23 -10.50
C HIS A 176 -11.98 -10.36 -11.60
N GLY A 177 -10.67 -10.31 -11.72
CA GLY A 177 -9.96 -9.48 -12.69
C GLY A 177 -8.52 -9.91 -12.86
N ARG A 178 -7.66 -8.95 -13.18
CA ARG A 178 -6.23 -9.19 -13.43
C ARG A 178 -5.38 -8.26 -12.56
N LEU A 179 -4.22 -8.75 -12.13
CA LEU A 179 -3.18 -7.95 -11.49
C LEU A 179 -1.95 -7.90 -12.40
N LYS A 180 -1.44 -6.72 -12.68
CA LYS A 180 -0.19 -6.49 -13.43
C LYS A 180 0.91 -6.10 -12.45
N VAL A 181 2.08 -6.72 -12.57
CA VAL A 181 3.28 -6.30 -11.83
C VAL A 181 4.08 -5.35 -12.69
N LEU A 182 4.31 -4.13 -12.19
CA LEU A 182 5.09 -3.09 -12.85
C LEU A 182 6.59 -3.31 -12.59
N SER A 183 7.43 -2.96 -13.57
CA SER A 183 8.86 -3.31 -13.60
C SER A 183 9.73 -2.45 -12.68
N GLY A 184 9.35 -1.21 -12.41
CA GLY A 184 10.07 -0.34 -11.48
C GLY A 184 10.01 -0.89 -10.06
N PRO A 185 11.12 -0.90 -9.30
CA PRO A 185 11.05 -1.30 -7.90
C PRO A 185 10.51 -0.15 -7.06
N LEU A 186 9.47 -0.40 -6.28
CA LEU A 186 9.10 0.41 -5.14
C LEU A 186 10.03 0.03 -3.99
N ILE A 187 10.78 0.99 -3.43
CA ILE A 187 11.68 0.72 -2.32
C ILE A 187 10.94 0.96 -1.02
N THR A 188 10.98 -0.01 -0.10
CA THR A 188 10.37 0.06 1.22
C THR A 188 11.42 0.01 2.31
N ALA A 189 11.17 0.73 3.42
CA ALA A 189 12.09 0.82 4.54
C ALA A 189 12.19 -0.50 5.34
N THR A 190 13.40 -0.81 5.84
CA THR A 190 13.70 -2.04 6.60
C THR A 190 13.74 -1.84 8.10
N ARG A 191 13.33 -0.69 8.64
CA ARG A 191 13.40 -0.37 10.08
C ARG A 191 12.91 -1.50 10.99
N ARG A 192 11.81 -2.15 10.60
CA ARG A 192 11.23 -3.27 11.36
C ARG A 192 12.12 -4.52 11.33
N PHE A 193 12.74 -4.81 10.18
CA PHE A 193 13.68 -5.94 10.05
C PHE A 193 14.98 -5.72 10.83
N GLU A 194 15.44 -4.48 10.92
CA GLU A 194 16.61 -4.12 11.71
C GLU A 194 16.37 -4.29 13.20
N LYS A 195 15.17 -3.91 13.67
CA LYS A 195 14.78 -4.04 15.07
C LYS A 195 14.58 -5.49 15.52
N ASN A 196 13.91 -6.31 14.69
CA ASN A 196 13.42 -7.64 15.10
C ASN A 196 14.21 -8.80 14.47
N GLY A 197 15.13 -8.52 13.56
CA GLY A 197 15.89 -9.53 12.83
C GLY A 197 15.21 -10.01 11.54
N VAL A 198 16.02 -10.11 10.48
CA VAL A 198 15.52 -10.42 9.11
C VAL A 198 14.89 -11.80 9.03
N LEU A 199 15.63 -12.84 9.46
CA LEU A 199 15.15 -14.22 9.35
C LEU A 199 13.89 -14.45 10.19
N TYR A 200 13.87 -13.88 11.39
CA TYR A 200 12.73 -13.96 12.31
C TYR A 200 11.46 -13.38 11.65
N LEU A 201 11.51 -12.13 11.16
CA LEU A 201 10.33 -11.52 10.55
C LEU A 201 9.89 -12.19 9.25
N LEU A 202 10.83 -12.60 8.38
CA LEU A 202 10.47 -13.31 7.15
C LEU A 202 9.76 -14.65 7.46
N LEU A 203 10.21 -15.37 8.48
CA LEU A 203 9.53 -16.60 8.93
C LEU A 203 8.09 -16.31 9.39
N HIS A 204 7.92 -15.31 10.27
CA HIS A 204 6.60 -14.99 10.80
C HIS A 204 5.65 -14.40 9.74
N PHE A 205 6.15 -13.59 8.81
CA PHE A 205 5.36 -13.15 7.66
C PHE A 205 4.96 -14.33 6.77
N GLY A 206 5.86 -15.29 6.52
CA GLY A 206 5.52 -16.52 5.80
C GLY A 206 4.41 -17.33 6.48
N ILE A 207 4.49 -17.47 7.80
CA ILE A 207 3.43 -18.14 8.60
C ILE A 207 2.10 -17.37 8.50
N ILE A 208 2.12 -16.04 8.60
CA ILE A 208 0.91 -15.22 8.47
C ILE A 208 0.27 -15.40 7.09
N HIS A 209 1.07 -15.37 6.02
CA HIS A 209 0.60 -15.63 4.65
C HIS A 209 -0.03 -17.01 4.53
N PHE A 210 0.62 -18.05 5.08
CA PHE A 210 0.11 -19.41 5.08
C PHE A 210 -1.23 -19.52 5.85
N LEU A 211 -1.29 -18.97 7.06
CA LEU A 211 -2.52 -18.96 7.87
C LEU A 211 -3.66 -18.21 7.18
N HIS A 212 -3.36 -17.07 6.54
CA HIS A 212 -4.35 -16.34 5.74
C HIS A 212 -4.84 -17.17 4.54
N ALA A 213 -3.94 -17.85 3.84
CA ALA A 213 -4.30 -18.72 2.71
C ALA A 213 -5.23 -19.88 3.15
N MET A 214 -5.00 -20.42 4.36
CA MET A 214 -5.85 -21.45 4.98
C MET A 214 -7.21 -20.93 5.49
N GLY A 215 -7.49 -19.62 5.34
CA GLY A 215 -8.76 -19.03 5.79
C GLY A 215 -8.84 -18.80 7.30
N THR A 216 -7.73 -18.67 8.00
CA THR A 216 -7.70 -18.36 9.42
C THR A 216 -8.47 -17.06 9.72
N HIS A 217 -9.30 -17.08 10.76
CA HIS A 217 -10.13 -15.93 11.15
C HIS A 217 -9.27 -14.68 11.43
N PRO A 218 -9.66 -13.47 10.97
CA PRO A 218 -8.90 -12.23 11.11
C PRO A 218 -8.38 -11.94 12.52
N ASN A 219 -9.20 -12.18 13.55
CA ASN A 219 -8.79 -11.95 14.95
C ASN A 219 -7.66 -12.89 15.42
N ARG A 220 -7.56 -14.11 14.85
CA ARG A 220 -6.44 -15.02 15.15
C ARG A 220 -5.16 -14.56 14.46
N LEU A 221 -5.26 -14.10 13.22
CA LEU A 221 -4.14 -13.49 12.49
C LEU A 221 -3.62 -12.25 13.24
N LYS A 222 -4.52 -11.38 13.70
CA LYS A 222 -4.17 -10.21 14.51
C LYS A 222 -3.43 -10.58 15.79
N ARG A 223 -3.97 -11.56 16.57
CA ARG A 223 -3.29 -12.02 17.80
C ARG A 223 -1.91 -12.61 17.53
N TYR A 224 -1.76 -13.38 16.46
CA TYR A 224 -0.45 -13.91 16.06
C TYR A 224 0.53 -12.78 15.73
N TYR A 225 0.08 -11.82 14.92
CA TYR A 225 0.86 -10.65 14.53
C TYR A 225 1.31 -9.83 15.74
N ASP A 226 0.40 -9.52 16.66
CA ASP A 226 0.70 -8.73 17.87
C ASP A 226 1.71 -9.44 18.79
N TYR A 227 1.69 -10.76 18.82
CA TYR A 227 2.57 -11.53 19.70
C TYR A 227 3.97 -11.73 19.11
N PHE A 228 4.09 -11.90 17.78
CA PHE A 228 5.36 -12.29 17.16
C PHE A 228 6.00 -11.19 16.29
N VAL A 229 5.25 -10.16 15.87
CA VAL A 229 5.73 -9.18 14.87
C VAL A 229 5.78 -7.75 15.42
N VAL A 230 4.98 -7.40 16.41
CA VAL A 230 4.96 -6.13 17.15
C VAL A 230 5.60 -6.32 18.49
#